data_78a11b0a67c65b902c687ba44e4e6d8d
#
_entry.id   78a11b0a67c65b902c687ba44e4e6d8d
#
_cell.length_a   1.000
_cell.length_b   1.000
_cell.length_c   1.000
_cell.angle_alpha   90.00
_cell.angle_beta   90.00
_cell.angle_gamma   90.00
#
_symmetry.space_group_name_H-M   'P 1'
#
loop_
_entity.id
_entity.type
_entity.pdbx_description
1 polymer ?
#
loop_
_entity_poly.entity_id
_entity_poly.type
_entity_poly.pdbx_seq_one_letter_code
_entity_poly.pdbx_strand_id
1 'polypeptide(L)'
;MKIVKFIMLCGIPAAGKSTYAEQFNRLSNNSYMILSSDKIREELLGSAEDQSNNTLIFKTMHERALMALDKGINVIYDATNMTRKDRNYILSILPKYVVTECHIVWAPIKTCIDRDAARSRSVGKDVIMRMVRKFQMPYYDEGFTNISVVRMNEVDLSYSSYSSYLNFIMESMKIPHDNPHHTLSVYDHAIECQRIVIDNYGPQDIVLAAKLHDCGKPFVKTFTNRKGEVTDIAHYYDHQNVGAWIACGLTTSIDVIWLINMHMAPYLNEKYYKQLPSFLKTKVDILHDADMHAH
;
A
#
# COMPACT_ATOMS: atom_id res chain seq x y z
N MET A 1 1.51 26.30 -21.90
CA MET A 1 2.63 25.55 -21.28
C MET A 1 2.38 24.06 -21.43
N LYS A 2 3.39 23.28 -21.81
CA LYS A 2 3.27 21.80 -21.84
C LYS A 2 3.16 21.31 -20.41
N ILE A 3 2.15 20.48 -20.11
CA ILE A 3 2.01 19.84 -18.82
C ILE A 3 3.14 18.82 -18.67
N VAL A 4 3.92 18.92 -17.58
CA VAL A 4 4.99 17.97 -17.26
C VAL A 4 4.53 17.08 -16.10
N LYS A 5 4.70 15.77 -16.23
CA LYS A 5 4.21 14.79 -15.28
C LYS A 5 5.33 14.04 -14.58
N PHE A 6 5.12 13.79 -13.30
CA PHE A 6 5.91 12.88 -12.49
C PHE A 6 5.00 11.76 -11.96
N ILE A 7 5.24 10.54 -12.39
CA ILE A 7 4.49 9.36 -11.97
C ILE A 7 5.37 8.55 -11.01
N MET A 8 4.95 8.45 -9.76
CA MET A 8 5.59 7.61 -8.77
C MET A 8 4.94 6.22 -8.76
N LEU A 9 5.73 5.19 -8.94
CA LEU A 9 5.24 3.82 -8.73
C LEU A 9 5.38 3.45 -7.26
N CYS A 10 4.35 2.81 -6.70
CA CYS A 10 4.34 2.26 -5.36
C CYS A 10 4.01 0.76 -5.44
N GLY A 11 4.75 -0.09 -4.73
CA GLY A 11 4.44 -1.53 -4.72
C GLY A 11 5.61 -2.40 -4.25
N ILE A 12 5.28 -3.59 -3.76
CA ILE A 12 6.25 -4.58 -3.27
C ILE A 12 7.10 -5.17 -4.41
N PRO A 13 8.22 -5.83 -4.11
CA PRO A 13 8.97 -6.60 -5.11
C PRO A 13 8.06 -7.59 -5.83
N ALA A 14 8.35 -7.84 -7.09
CA ALA A 14 7.60 -8.74 -7.96
C ALA A 14 6.12 -8.39 -8.23
N ALA A 15 5.63 -7.23 -7.79
CA ALA A 15 4.28 -6.75 -8.12
C ALA A 15 4.10 -6.37 -9.60
N GLY A 16 5.18 -6.22 -10.37
CA GLY A 16 5.14 -5.90 -11.80
C GLY A 16 5.41 -4.43 -12.14
N LYS A 17 5.98 -3.64 -11.23
CA LYS A 17 6.26 -2.20 -11.42
C LYS A 17 7.03 -1.88 -12.69
N SER A 18 8.17 -2.53 -12.92
CA SER A 18 9.02 -2.24 -14.08
C SER A 18 8.34 -2.64 -15.38
N THR A 19 7.62 -3.77 -15.40
CA THR A 19 6.79 -4.18 -16.54
C THR A 19 5.71 -3.14 -16.83
N TYR A 20 5.02 -2.67 -15.81
CA TYR A 20 4.04 -1.61 -15.93
C TYR A 20 4.66 -0.31 -16.46
N ALA A 21 5.80 0.12 -15.91
CA ALA A 21 6.50 1.32 -16.36
C ALA A 21 6.81 1.27 -17.87
N GLU A 22 7.33 0.15 -18.34
CA GLU A 22 7.68 -0.04 -19.76
C GLU A 22 6.43 -0.09 -20.65
N GLN A 23 5.37 -0.79 -20.22
CA GLN A 23 4.11 -0.84 -20.97
C GLN A 23 3.45 0.53 -21.01
N PHE A 24 3.35 1.22 -19.89
CA PHE A 24 2.75 2.56 -19.81
C PHE A 24 3.52 3.56 -20.66
N ASN A 25 4.85 3.55 -20.62
CA ASN A 25 5.68 4.44 -21.43
C ASN A 25 5.50 4.18 -22.92
N ARG A 26 5.47 2.91 -23.34
CA ARG A 26 5.21 2.53 -24.76
C ARG A 26 3.84 3.00 -25.23
N LEU A 27 2.78 2.80 -24.43
CA LEU A 27 1.43 3.28 -24.73
C LEU A 27 1.33 4.81 -24.76
N SER A 28 2.25 5.49 -24.07
CA SER A 28 2.39 6.95 -24.05
C SER A 28 3.37 7.47 -25.12
N ASN A 29 3.62 6.72 -26.20
CA ASN A 29 4.56 7.06 -27.28
C ASN A 29 5.98 7.34 -26.79
N ASN A 30 6.46 6.60 -25.77
CA ASN A 30 7.78 6.75 -25.15
C ASN A 30 8.08 8.18 -24.67
N SER A 31 7.05 8.87 -24.16
CA SER A 31 7.15 10.27 -23.70
C SER A 31 7.67 10.44 -22.27
N TYR A 32 8.02 9.35 -21.60
CA TYR A 32 8.54 9.36 -20.23
C TYR A 32 9.98 8.86 -20.14
N MET A 33 10.76 9.48 -19.28
CA MET A 33 12.02 8.93 -18.79
C MET A 33 11.71 7.98 -17.62
N ILE A 34 12.07 6.71 -17.74
CA ILE A 34 11.92 5.74 -16.64
C ILE A 34 13.20 5.78 -15.80
N LEU A 35 13.08 6.19 -14.53
CA LEU A 35 14.14 6.16 -13.54
C LEU A 35 13.88 4.99 -12.58
N SER A 36 14.70 3.95 -12.69
CA SER A 36 14.60 2.76 -11.85
C SER A 36 15.72 2.74 -10.81
N SER A 37 15.36 2.59 -9.53
CA SER A 37 16.32 2.43 -8.44
C SER A 37 17.26 1.25 -8.64
N ASP A 38 16.78 0.16 -9.23
CA ASP A 38 17.57 -1.03 -9.48
C ASP A 38 18.56 -0.82 -10.63
N LYS A 39 18.14 -0.16 -11.74
CA LYS A 39 19.05 0.18 -12.86
C LYS A 39 20.13 1.17 -12.43
N ILE A 40 19.79 2.18 -11.62
CA ILE A 40 20.76 3.15 -11.11
C ILE A 40 21.74 2.47 -10.15
N ARG A 41 21.28 1.52 -9.36
CA ARG A 41 22.12 0.73 -8.45
C ARG A 41 23.10 -0.12 -9.24
N GLU A 42 22.65 -0.81 -10.27
CA GLU A 42 23.52 -1.59 -11.16
C GLU A 42 24.56 -0.71 -11.84
N GLU A 43 24.17 0.48 -12.33
CA GLU A 43 25.07 1.46 -12.96
C GLU A 43 26.15 1.96 -12.01
N LEU A 44 25.81 2.30 -10.76
CA LEU A 44 26.73 2.97 -9.83
C LEU A 44 27.52 2.01 -8.94
N LEU A 45 26.97 0.84 -8.63
CA LEU A 45 27.54 -0.12 -7.70
C LEU A 45 27.89 -1.46 -8.37
N GLY A 46 27.61 -1.60 -9.68
CA GLY A 46 27.92 -2.83 -10.45
C GLY A 46 26.92 -3.97 -10.24
N SER A 47 25.98 -3.85 -9.29
CA SER A 47 24.95 -4.86 -9.04
C SER A 47 23.67 -4.22 -8.53
N ALA A 48 22.53 -4.60 -9.11
CA ALA A 48 21.22 -4.20 -8.64
C ALA A 48 20.87 -4.74 -7.23
N GLU A 49 21.65 -5.68 -6.71
CA GLU A 49 21.49 -6.26 -5.36
C GLU A 49 22.24 -5.51 -4.28
N ASP A 50 23.23 -4.71 -4.67
CA ASP A 50 24.08 -4.01 -3.72
C ASP A 50 23.29 -2.92 -2.97
N GLN A 51 23.07 -3.16 -1.68
CA GLN A 51 22.36 -2.24 -0.77
C GLN A 51 23.31 -1.36 0.05
N SER A 52 24.61 -1.38 -0.24
CA SER A 52 25.64 -0.72 0.58
C SER A 52 25.51 0.79 0.61
N ASN A 53 24.94 1.41 -0.46
CA ASN A 53 24.82 2.87 -0.56
C ASN A 53 23.49 3.35 -1.14
N ASN A 54 22.39 3.03 -0.46
CA ASN A 54 21.05 3.48 -0.85
C ASN A 54 20.92 5.00 -0.91
N THR A 55 21.65 5.73 -0.06
CA THR A 55 21.64 7.20 -0.05
C THR A 55 22.13 7.77 -1.39
N LEU A 56 23.23 7.24 -1.93
CA LEU A 56 23.75 7.63 -3.24
C LEU A 56 22.72 7.34 -4.35
N ILE A 57 22.13 6.14 -4.33
CA ILE A 57 21.16 5.73 -5.36
C ILE A 57 19.97 6.68 -5.40
N PHE A 58 19.33 6.95 -4.26
CA PHE A 58 18.16 7.82 -4.22
C PHE A 58 18.53 9.30 -4.49
N LYS A 59 19.68 9.77 -4.02
CA LYS A 59 20.18 11.11 -4.36
C LYS A 59 20.31 11.26 -5.89
N THR A 60 21.00 10.34 -6.55
CA THR A 60 21.17 10.34 -8.02
C THR A 60 19.82 10.26 -8.74
N MET A 61 18.90 9.42 -8.23
CA MET A 61 17.57 9.28 -8.81
C MET A 61 16.75 10.56 -8.72
N HIS A 62 16.83 11.28 -7.59
CA HIS A 62 16.19 12.59 -7.37
C HIS A 62 16.78 13.66 -8.31
N GLU A 63 18.10 13.75 -8.38
CA GLU A 63 18.79 14.71 -9.26
C GLU A 63 18.40 14.49 -10.73
N ARG A 64 18.42 13.24 -11.21
CA ARG A 64 18.00 12.91 -12.57
C ARG A 64 16.53 13.22 -12.83
N ALA A 65 15.64 13.00 -11.85
CA ALA A 65 14.24 13.35 -11.97
C ALA A 65 14.04 14.85 -12.13
N LEU A 66 14.66 15.67 -11.28
CA LEU A 66 14.58 17.12 -11.35
C LEU A 66 15.14 17.67 -12.66
N MET A 67 16.30 17.15 -13.11
CA MET A 67 16.90 17.56 -14.40
C MET A 67 16.00 17.22 -15.61
N ALA A 68 15.32 16.08 -15.59
CA ALA A 68 14.41 15.69 -16.66
C ALA A 68 13.15 16.58 -16.68
N LEU A 69 12.55 16.81 -15.51
CA LEU A 69 11.35 17.64 -15.36
C LEU A 69 11.62 19.11 -15.77
N ASP A 70 12.79 19.65 -15.43
CA ASP A 70 13.20 21.01 -15.81
C ASP A 70 13.32 21.16 -17.35
N LYS A 71 13.74 20.08 -18.03
CA LYS A 71 13.78 20.02 -19.50
C LYS A 71 12.40 19.73 -20.14
N GLY A 72 11.32 19.68 -19.35
CA GLY A 72 9.98 19.38 -19.84
C GLY A 72 9.76 17.90 -20.22
N ILE A 73 10.59 16.98 -19.70
CA ILE A 73 10.47 15.53 -19.92
C ILE A 73 9.68 14.92 -18.76
N ASN A 74 8.64 14.16 -19.08
CA ASN A 74 7.88 13.41 -18.08
C ASN A 74 8.74 12.30 -17.45
N VAL A 75 8.48 11.98 -16.19
CA VAL A 75 9.25 10.97 -15.43
C VAL A 75 8.33 9.89 -14.88
N ILE A 76 8.74 8.63 -15.02
CA ILE A 76 8.25 7.50 -14.22
C ILE A 76 9.34 7.14 -13.21
N TYR A 77 9.01 7.25 -11.92
CA TYR A 77 9.89 7.01 -10.79
C TYR A 77 9.65 5.60 -10.23
N ASP A 78 10.46 4.62 -10.68
CA ASP A 78 10.31 3.20 -10.38
C ASP A 78 11.18 2.79 -9.18
N ALA A 79 10.55 2.79 -8.01
CA ALA A 79 11.07 2.23 -6.76
C ALA A 79 9.91 1.65 -5.94
N THR A 80 10.18 1.07 -4.77
CA THR A 80 9.13 0.48 -3.94
C THR A 80 8.19 1.50 -3.31
N ASN A 81 8.71 2.64 -2.84
CA ASN A 81 7.99 3.81 -2.31
C ASN A 81 6.88 3.46 -1.30
N MET A 82 7.13 2.44 -0.42
CA MET A 82 6.12 1.83 0.43
C MET A 82 5.70 2.70 1.60
N THR A 83 6.59 3.56 2.08
CA THR A 83 6.28 4.41 3.24
C THR A 83 6.07 5.86 2.83
N ARG A 84 5.27 6.60 3.60
CA ARG A 84 5.09 8.03 3.43
C ARG A 84 6.42 8.79 3.50
N LYS A 85 7.33 8.33 4.37
CA LYS A 85 8.67 8.92 4.49
C LYS A 85 9.46 8.80 3.18
N ASP A 86 9.39 7.64 2.51
CA ASP A 86 10.11 7.40 1.25
C ASP A 86 9.60 8.33 0.14
N ARG A 87 8.30 8.66 0.15
CA ARG A 87 7.65 9.50 -0.86
C ARG A 87 7.82 11.01 -0.61
N ASN A 88 7.71 11.43 0.64
CA ASN A 88 7.64 12.86 1.00
C ASN A 88 8.85 13.66 0.57
N TYR A 89 10.05 13.08 0.66
CA TYR A 89 11.26 13.84 0.32
C TYR A 89 11.25 14.29 -1.14
N ILE A 90 11.09 13.38 -2.08
CA ILE A 90 11.06 13.72 -3.51
C ILE A 90 9.89 14.65 -3.82
N LEU A 91 8.69 14.38 -3.28
CA LEU A 91 7.52 15.22 -3.51
C LEU A 91 7.75 16.67 -3.04
N SER A 92 8.46 16.86 -1.93
CA SER A 92 8.73 18.20 -1.36
C SER A 92 9.67 19.05 -2.20
N ILE A 93 10.49 18.44 -3.04
CA ILE A 93 11.48 19.15 -3.89
C ILE A 93 11.04 19.26 -5.35
N LEU A 94 9.90 18.65 -5.73
CA LEU A 94 9.36 18.79 -7.08
C LEU A 94 8.90 20.22 -7.37
N PRO A 95 9.13 20.75 -8.59
CA PRO A 95 8.59 22.03 -8.98
C PRO A 95 7.06 22.06 -8.94
N LYS A 96 6.46 23.14 -8.45
CA LYS A 96 5.00 23.28 -8.28
C LYS A 96 4.17 23.16 -9.57
N TYR A 97 4.80 23.32 -10.73
CA TYR A 97 4.12 23.18 -12.03
C TYR A 97 4.02 21.72 -12.50
N VAL A 98 4.66 20.80 -11.81
CA VAL A 98 4.67 19.38 -12.17
C VAL A 98 3.39 18.72 -11.63
N VAL A 99 2.68 18.02 -12.51
CA VAL A 99 1.56 17.18 -12.13
C VAL A 99 2.09 15.87 -11.56
N THR A 100 1.76 15.59 -10.32
CA THR A 100 2.24 14.41 -9.57
C THR A 100 1.17 13.34 -9.50
N GLU A 101 1.50 12.14 -9.94
CA GLU A 101 0.60 10.98 -9.87
C GLU A 101 1.28 9.83 -9.10
N CYS A 102 0.49 9.03 -8.37
CA CYS A 102 0.97 7.80 -7.75
C CYS A 102 0.21 6.60 -8.32
N HIS A 103 0.93 5.67 -8.90
CA HIS A 103 0.36 4.42 -9.39
C HIS A 103 0.78 3.28 -8.45
N ILE A 104 -0.19 2.74 -7.71
CA ILE A 104 0.01 1.59 -6.82
C ILE A 104 -0.07 0.35 -7.71
N VAL A 105 1.08 -0.22 -8.02
CA VAL A 105 1.18 -1.42 -8.85
C VAL A 105 1.02 -2.64 -7.95
N TRP A 106 -0.14 -3.26 -8.05
CA TRP A 106 -0.59 -4.30 -7.14
C TRP A 106 -0.67 -5.67 -7.81
N ALA A 107 -0.31 -6.69 -7.04
CA ALA A 107 -0.63 -8.10 -7.27
C ALA A 107 -0.85 -8.79 -5.92
N PRO A 108 -1.56 -9.94 -5.86
CA PRO A 108 -1.70 -10.71 -4.63
C PRO A 108 -0.34 -11.05 -4.03
N ILE A 109 -0.24 -11.06 -2.69
CA ILE A 109 1.01 -11.34 -1.97
C ILE A 109 1.61 -12.68 -2.42
N LYS A 110 0.77 -13.73 -2.52
CA LYS A 110 1.20 -15.04 -2.99
C LYS A 110 1.80 -14.98 -4.39
N THR A 111 1.14 -14.29 -5.31
CA THR A 111 1.63 -14.11 -6.69
C THR A 111 3.00 -13.39 -6.70
N CYS A 112 3.19 -12.39 -5.84
CA CYS A 112 4.48 -11.71 -5.73
C CYS A 112 5.58 -12.65 -5.20
N ILE A 113 5.25 -13.49 -4.21
CA ILE A 113 6.19 -14.50 -3.67
C ILE A 113 6.54 -15.53 -4.74
N ASP A 114 5.56 -16.07 -5.46
CA ASP A 114 5.77 -17.07 -6.51
C ASP A 114 6.61 -16.50 -7.67
N ARG A 115 6.30 -15.27 -8.12
CA ARG A 115 7.08 -14.56 -9.15
C ARG A 115 8.51 -14.26 -8.69
N ASP A 116 8.68 -13.87 -7.43
CA ASP A 116 10.00 -13.60 -6.88
C ASP A 116 10.86 -14.87 -6.82
N ALA A 117 10.27 -15.98 -6.38
CA ALA A 117 10.96 -17.28 -6.34
C ALA A 117 11.37 -17.81 -7.73
N ALA A 118 10.63 -17.43 -8.78
CA ALA A 118 10.93 -17.82 -10.17
C ALA A 118 12.00 -16.93 -10.84
N ARG A 119 12.45 -15.85 -10.20
CA ARG A 119 13.50 -14.97 -10.74
C ARG A 119 14.88 -15.51 -10.46
N SER A 120 15.83 -15.19 -11.33
CA SER A 120 17.25 -15.39 -11.06
C SER A 120 17.73 -14.62 -9.83
N ARG A 121 17.08 -13.47 -9.55
CA ARG A 121 17.30 -12.59 -8.40
C ARG A 121 16.05 -12.58 -7.52
N SER A 122 16.04 -13.36 -6.45
CA SER A 122 14.97 -13.41 -5.45
C SER A 122 15.35 -12.61 -4.21
N VAL A 123 14.41 -11.81 -3.68
CA VAL A 123 14.57 -11.15 -2.38
C VAL A 123 14.04 -12.00 -1.23
N GLY A 124 13.21 -13.00 -1.53
CA GLY A 124 12.64 -13.95 -0.60
C GLY A 124 11.34 -13.48 0.07
N LYS A 125 10.55 -14.48 0.50
CA LYS A 125 9.22 -14.29 1.13
C LYS A 125 9.27 -13.33 2.31
N ASP A 126 10.27 -13.42 3.18
CA ASP A 126 10.34 -12.61 4.41
C ASP A 126 10.56 -11.13 4.10
N VAL A 127 11.33 -10.81 3.05
CA VAL A 127 11.52 -9.43 2.60
C VAL A 127 10.21 -8.88 2.03
N ILE A 128 9.50 -9.68 1.21
CA ILE A 128 8.21 -9.29 0.64
C ILE A 128 7.21 -9.02 1.78
N MET A 129 7.05 -9.94 2.74
CA MET A 129 6.14 -9.78 3.87
C MET A 129 6.51 -8.56 4.73
N ARG A 130 7.81 -8.34 4.98
CA ARG A 130 8.27 -7.15 5.71
C ARG A 130 7.93 -5.85 4.97
N MET A 131 7.98 -5.85 3.64
CA MET A 131 7.58 -4.68 2.84
C MET A 131 6.07 -4.46 2.85
N VAL A 132 5.26 -5.52 2.74
CA VAL A 132 3.79 -5.39 2.87
C VAL A 132 3.41 -4.81 4.23
N ARG A 133 4.03 -5.28 5.32
CA ARG A 133 3.81 -4.76 6.69
C ARG A 133 4.22 -3.28 6.86
N LYS A 134 5.01 -2.73 5.95
CA LYS A 134 5.39 -1.31 5.95
C LYS A 134 4.55 -0.46 4.99
N PHE A 135 3.60 -1.06 4.29
CA PHE A 135 2.79 -0.34 3.32
C PHE A 135 1.95 0.75 4.01
N GLN A 136 2.25 1.98 3.68
CA GLN A 136 1.43 3.14 4.04
C GLN A 136 0.78 3.64 2.76
N MET A 137 -0.55 3.58 2.72
CA MET A 137 -1.33 3.97 1.55
C MET A 137 -1.01 5.40 1.14
N PRO A 138 -0.56 5.65 -0.11
CA PRO A 138 -0.43 7.02 -0.62
C PRO A 138 -1.76 7.77 -0.54
N TYR A 139 -1.71 9.06 -0.17
CA TYR A 139 -2.91 9.86 -0.10
C TYR A 139 -2.69 11.28 -0.63
N TYR A 140 -3.77 11.97 -0.95
CA TYR A 140 -3.74 13.27 -1.64
C TYR A 140 -3.03 14.37 -0.86
N ASP A 141 -3.04 14.31 0.48
CA ASP A 141 -2.34 15.25 1.35
C ASP A 141 -0.80 15.15 1.30
N GLU A 142 -0.26 14.11 0.64
CA GLU A 142 1.17 14.02 0.32
C GLU A 142 1.56 14.91 -0.88
N GLY A 143 0.57 15.45 -1.62
CA GLY A 143 0.79 16.30 -2.79
C GLY A 143 0.54 15.63 -4.13
N PHE A 144 -0.05 14.43 -4.15
CA PHE A 144 -0.47 13.79 -5.39
C PHE A 144 -1.74 14.42 -5.94
N THR A 145 -1.75 14.72 -7.24
CA THR A 145 -2.95 15.18 -7.97
C THR A 145 -3.85 14.00 -8.37
N ASN A 146 -3.26 12.83 -8.54
CA ASN A 146 -3.99 11.59 -8.84
C ASN A 146 -3.32 10.40 -8.19
N ILE A 147 -4.15 9.46 -7.69
CA ILE A 147 -3.71 8.18 -7.15
C ILE A 147 -4.56 7.09 -7.79
N SER A 148 -3.93 6.05 -8.27
CA SER A 148 -4.62 4.92 -8.91
C SER A 148 -4.04 3.58 -8.48
N VAL A 149 -4.90 2.56 -8.41
CA VAL A 149 -4.50 1.16 -8.20
C VAL A 149 -4.44 0.48 -9.56
N VAL A 150 -3.26 -0.01 -9.92
CA VAL A 150 -2.99 -0.77 -11.14
C VAL A 150 -2.83 -2.24 -10.77
N ARG A 151 -3.71 -3.08 -11.24
CA ARG A 151 -3.70 -4.52 -10.94
C ARG A 151 -2.96 -5.28 -12.02
N MET A 152 -1.80 -5.84 -11.66
CA MET A 152 -0.91 -6.58 -12.56
C MET A 152 -1.13 -8.09 -12.44
N ASN A 153 -2.35 -8.51 -12.74
CA ASN A 153 -2.68 -9.93 -12.82
C ASN A 153 -2.75 -10.35 -14.30
N GLU A 154 -2.09 -11.46 -14.62
CA GLU A 154 -2.27 -12.17 -15.89
C GLU A 154 -3.65 -12.84 -15.98
N VAL A 155 -4.30 -13.01 -14.83
CA VAL A 155 -5.68 -13.49 -14.76
C VAL A 155 -6.57 -12.28 -14.99
N ASP A 156 -7.28 -12.29 -16.10
CA ASP A 156 -8.38 -11.39 -16.38
C ASP A 156 -9.22 -11.25 -15.10
N LEU A 157 -9.30 -10.03 -14.54
CA LEU A 157 -10.19 -9.73 -13.43
C LEU A 157 -11.64 -9.70 -13.96
N SER A 158 -12.05 -10.80 -14.58
CA SER A 158 -13.44 -11.12 -14.81
C SER A 158 -14.17 -11.06 -13.45
N TYR A 159 -15.44 -10.76 -13.46
CA TYR A 159 -16.30 -10.75 -12.26
C TYR A 159 -16.10 -12.02 -11.40
N SER A 160 -15.81 -13.16 -12.02
CA SER A 160 -15.54 -14.43 -11.35
C SER A 160 -14.22 -14.42 -10.54
N SER A 161 -13.15 -13.82 -11.02
CA SER A 161 -11.87 -13.77 -10.28
C SER A 161 -11.88 -12.74 -9.15
N TYR A 162 -12.59 -11.62 -9.31
CA TYR A 162 -12.84 -10.68 -8.22
C TYR A 162 -13.64 -11.33 -7.09
N SER A 163 -14.78 -11.98 -7.43
CA SER A 163 -15.62 -12.68 -6.46
C SER A 163 -14.85 -13.79 -5.74
N SER A 164 -14.01 -14.53 -6.47
CA SER A 164 -13.15 -15.57 -5.89
C SER A 164 -12.12 -14.98 -4.92
N TYR A 165 -11.50 -13.85 -5.25
CA TYR A 165 -10.54 -13.20 -4.36
C TYR A 165 -11.23 -12.63 -3.11
N LEU A 166 -12.37 -11.96 -3.27
CA LEU A 166 -13.17 -11.48 -2.13
C LEU A 166 -13.59 -12.64 -1.23
N ASN A 167 -14.13 -13.72 -1.80
CA ASN A 167 -14.52 -14.90 -1.03
C ASN A 167 -13.35 -15.52 -0.28
N PHE A 168 -12.18 -15.64 -0.93
CA PHE A 168 -10.96 -16.12 -0.28
C PHE A 168 -10.58 -15.26 0.94
N ILE A 169 -10.64 -13.93 0.81
CA ILE A 169 -10.33 -13.02 1.91
C ILE A 169 -11.37 -13.17 3.04
N MET A 170 -12.66 -13.15 2.71
CA MET A 170 -13.72 -13.29 3.71
C MET A 170 -13.66 -14.64 4.44
N GLU A 171 -13.41 -15.75 3.74
CA GLU A 171 -13.19 -17.06 4.37
C GLU A 171 -11.94 -17.09 5.27
N SER A 172 -10.86 -16.42 4.84
CA SER A 172 -9.64 -16.31 5.67
C SER A 172 -9.90 -15.59 7.01
N MET A 173 -10.88 -14.68 7.07
CA MET A 173 -11.24 -13.96 8.28
C MET A 173 -12.06 -14.80 9.28
N LYS A 174 -12.58 -15.97 8.90
CA LYS A 174 -13.33 -16.87 9.80
C LYS A 174 -12.42 -17.61 10.79
N ILE A 175 -11.52 -16.89 11.43
CA ILE A 175 -10.61 -17.39 12.46
C ILE A 175 -10.92 -16.72 13.79
N PRO A 176 -10.71 -17.40 14.93
CA PRO A 176 -10.84 -16.78 16.24
C PRO A 176 -9.74 -15.72 16.41
N HIS A 177 -10.06 -14.67 17.16
CA HIS A 177 -9.07 -13.67 17.52
C HIS A 177 -7.96 -14.22 18.41
N ASP A 178 -8.28 -15.22 19.27
CA ASP A 178 -7.38 -15.75 20.30
C ASP A 178 -6.75 -14.61 21.16
N ASN A 179 -7.59 -13.64 21.47
CA ASN A 179 -7.24 -12.46 22.25
C ASN A 179 -8.42 -12.15 23.21
N PRO A 180 -8.17 -11.92 24.52
CA PRO A 180 -9.23 -11.74 25.52
C PRO A 180 -10.10 -10.49 25.28
N HIS A 181 -9.68 -9.57 24.44
CA HIS A 181 -10.44 -8.36 24.09
C HIS A 181 -11.53 -8.61 23.02
N HIS A 182 -11.57 -9.78 22.40
CA HIS A 182 -12.53 -10.11 21.34
C HIS A 182 -13.17 -11.46 21.59
N THR A 183 -14.50 -11.50 21.58
CA THR A 183 -15.31 -12.73 21.71
C THR A 183 -15.69 -13.30 20.35
N LEU A 184 -15.77 -12.46 19.31
CA LEU A 184 -16.15 -12.81 17.96
C LEU A 184 -14.96 -13.32 17.13
N SER A 185 -15.25 -14.03 16.03
CA SER A 185 -14.24 -14.26 14.99
C SER A 185 -13.84 -12.95 14.33
N VAL A 186 -12.69 -12.92 13.62
CA VAL A 186 -12.29 -11.72 12.86
C VAL A 186 -13.35 -11.31 11.84
N TYR A 187 -14.02 -12.31 11.24
CA TYR A 187 -15.12 -12.08 10.30
C TYR A 187 -16.34 -11.45 10.95
N ASP A 188 -16.83 -12.07 12.05
CA ASP A 188 -18.06 -11.60 12.72
C ASP A 188 -17.86 -10.22 13.32
N HIS A 189 -16.68 -9.94 13.88
CA HIS A 189 -16.29 -8.61 14.35
C HIS A 189 -16.35 -7.57 13.21
N ALA A 190 -15.80 -7.87 12.04
CA ALA A 190 -15.82 -6.95 10.90
C ALA A 190 -17.25 -6.71 10.37
N ILE A 191 -18.11 -7.72 10.38
CA ILE A 191 -19.52 -7.58 10.02
C ILE A 191 -20.28 -6.75 11.05
N GLU A 192 -20.02 -6.94 12.35
CA GLU A 192 -20.63 -6.12 13.40
C GLU A 192 -20.17 -4.67 13.32
N CYS A 193 -18.87 -4.42 13.11
CA CYS A 193 -18.34 -3.08 12.86
C CYS A 193 -19.04 -2.41 11.66
N GLN A 194 -19.22 -3.14 10.56
CA GLN A 194 -19.96 -2.66 9.39
C GLN A 194 -21.42 -2.31 9.75
N ARG A 195 -22.11 -3.17 10.51
CA ARG A 195 -23.49 -2.94 10.95
C ARG A 195 -23.60 -1.66 11.79
N ILE A 196 -22.69 -1.45 12.74
CA ILE A 196 -22.66 -0.24 13.57
C ILE A 196 -22.54 1.03 12.70
N VAL A 197 -21.66 1.02 11.69
CA VAL A 197 -21.51 2.16 10.77
C VAL A 197 -22.80 2.39 9.97
N ILE A 198 -23.48 1.33 9.49
CA ILE A 198 -24.74 1.44 8.75
C ILE A 198 -25.85 2.02 9.64
N ASP A 199 -26.01 1.48 10.85
CA ASP A 199 -27.06 1.90 11.78
C ASP A 199 -26.91 3.36 12.22
N ASN A 200 -25.70 3.90 12.23
CA ASN A 200 -25.38 5.29 12.50
C ASN A 200 -25.30 6.17 11.24
N TYR A 201 -25.87 5.72 10.11
CA TYR A 201 -25.88 6.44 8.82
C TYR A 201 -24.49 6.87 8.34
N GLY A 202 -23.50 6.03 8.56
CA GLY A 202 -22.13 6.29 8.13
C GLY A 202 -21.99 6.34 6.60
N PRO A 203 -21.03 7.13 6.08
CA PRO A 203 -20.74 7.20 4.65
C PRO A 203 -20.34 5.84 4.06
N GLN A 204 -20.70 5.61 2.80
CA GLN A 204 -20.50 4.32 2.10
C GLN A 204 -19.04 3.86 2.05
N ASP A 205 -18.08 4.77 1.98
CA ASP A 205 -16.64 4.46 2.04
C ASP A 205 -16.26 3.91 3.42
N ILE A 206 -16.82 4.44 4.50
CA ILE A 206 -16.59 3.95 5.86
C ILE A 206 -17.28 2.58 6.06
N VAL A 207 -18.49 2.39 5.52
CA VAL A 207 -19.21 1.10 5.57
C VAL A 207 -18.37 -0.01 4.93
N LEU A 208 -17.75 0.25 3.78
CA LEU A 208 -16.91 -0.75 3.12
C LEU A 208 -15.56 -0.92 3.85
N ALA A 209 -14.99 0.17 4.36
CA ALA A 209 -13.77 0.10 5.17
C ALA A 209 -13.99 -0.71 6.44
N ALA A 210 -15.12 -0.55 7.14
CA ALA A 210 -15.50 -1.31 8.33
C ALA A 210 -15.57 -2.82 8.06
N LYS A 211 -16.15 -3.22 6.93
CA LYS A 211 -16.17 -4.64 6.52
C LYS A 211 -14.79 -5.25 6.30
N LEU A 212 -13.82 -4.43 5.88
CA LEU A 212 -12.51 -4.90 5.42
C LEU A 212 -11.34 -4.50 6.34
N HIS A 213 -11.56 -3.70 7.40
CA HIS A 213 -10.47 -3.11 8.20
C HIS A 213 -9.50 -4.15 8.74
N ASP A 214 -10.02 -5.29 9.13
CA ASP A 214 -9.29 -6.39 9.75
C ASP A 214 -8.88 -7.52 8.77
N CYS A 215 -9.09 -7.36 7.48
CA CYS A 215 -8.77 -8.40 6.49
C CYS A 215 -7.28 -8.78 6.44
N GLY A 216 -6.40 -7.98 7.03
CA GLY A 216 -4.98 -8.28 7.19
C GLY A 216 -4.65 -9.23 8.34
N LYS A 217 -5.52 -9.33 9.38
CA LYS A 217 -5.25 -10.13 10.59
C LYS A 217 -4.89 -11.59 10.32
N PRO A 218 -5.58 -12.34 9.44
CA PRO A 218 -5.24 -13.74 9.15
C PRO A 218 -3.82 -13.94 8.63
N PHE A 219 -3.27 -12.96 7.95
CA PHE A 219 -1.96 -13.04 7.28
C PHE A 219 -0.78 -12.63 8.17
N VAL A 220 -1.07 -12.11 9.36
CA VAL A 220 -0.05 -11.64 10.31
C VAL A 220 -0.18 -12.26 11.69
N LYS A 221 -1.22 -13.07 11.95
CA LYS A 221 -1.47 -13.71 13.23
C LYS A 221 -0.23 -14.45 13.74
N THR A 222 0.16 -14.18 14.96
CA THR A 222 1.31 -14.79 15.61
C THR A 222 1.08 -14.88 17.11
N PHE A 223 1.64 -15.92 17.75
CA PHE A 223 1.69 -16.06 19.20
C PHE A 223 3.06 -15.65 19.76
N THR A 224 3.84 -14.89 18.98
CA THR A 224 5.13 -14.36 19.40
C THR A 224 5.03 -12.86 19.55
N ASN A 225 5.39 -12.33 20.73
CA ASN A 225 5.40 -10.90 21.00
C ASN A 225 6.59 -10.20 20.29
N ARG A 226 6.64 -8.85 20.36
CA ARG A 226 7.72 -8.06 19.72
C ARG A 226 9.11 -8.32 20.32
N LYS A 227 9.21 -8.98 21.49
CA LYS A 227 10.48 -9.37 22.12
C LYS A 227 10.94 -10.75 21.68
N GLY A 228 10.14 -11.48 20.88
CA GLY A 228 10.43 -12.85 20.44
C GLY A 228 9.96 -13.94 21.43
N GLU A 229 9.20 -13.58 22.46
CA GLU A 229 8.68 -14.52 23.46
C GLU A 229 7.34 -15.10 22.98
N VAL A 230 7.15 -16.40 23.18
CA VAL A 230 5.86 -17.08 22.88
C VAL A 230 4.85 -16.71 23.96
N THR A 231 3.62 -16.43 23.54
CA THR A 231 2.48 -16.04 24.42
C THR A 231 1.25 -16.87 24.08
N ASP A 232 0.33 -16.97 25.03
CA ASP A 232 -0.98 -17.63 24.82
C ASP A 232 -1.98 -16.71 24.10
N ILE A 233 -1.62 -15.45 23.87
CA ILE A 233 -2.45 -14.44 23.23
C ILE A 233 -1.93 -14.17 21.83
N ALA A 234 -2.85 -14.14 20.84
CA ALA A 234 -2.49 -13.80 19.46
C ALA A 234 -2.20 -12.30 19.31
N HIS A 235 -1.18 -12.00 18.50
CA HIS A 235 -0.79 -10.66 18.11
C HIS A 235 -0.96 -10.46 16.61
N TYR A 236 -1.30 -9.23 16.16
CA TYR A 236 -1.65 -8.88 14.78
C TYR A 236 -0.87 -7.66 14.30
N TYR A 237 0.47 -7.68 14.47
CA TYR A 237 1.31 -6.54 14.15
C TYR A 237 1.21 -6.13 12.68
N ASP A 238 0.94 -4.84 12.46
CA ASP A 238 0.88 -4.20 11.15
C ASP A 238 -0.25 -4.75 10.25
N HIS A 239 -1.31 -5.37 10.82
CA HIS A 239 -2.43 -5.91 10.05
C HIS A 239 -3.14 -4.85 9.22
N GLN A 240 -3.21 -3.59 9.66
CA GLN A 240 -3.78 -2.47 8.93
C GLN A 240 -3.03 -2.19 7.62
N ASN A 241 -1.70 -2.35 7.62
CA ASN A 241 -0.87 -2.17 6.43
C ASN A 241 -1.06 -3.32 5.44
N VAL A 242 -1.09 -4.54 5.96
CA VAL A 242 -1.35 -5.75 5.15
C VAL A 242 -2.77 -5.74 4.61
N GLY A 243 -3.75 -5.33 5.43
CA GLY A 243 -5.15 -5.16 5.02
C GLY A 243 -5.32 -4.13 3.90
N ALA A 244 -4.65 -2.99 4.01
CA ALA A 244 -4.65 -1.97 2.95
C ALA A 244 -4.07 -2.50 1.63
N TRP A 245 -2.97 -3.26 1.68
CA TRP A 245 -2.43 -3.91 0.48
C TRP A 245 -3.42 -4.92 -0.12
N ILE A 246 -4.08 -5.75 0.70
CA ILE A 246 -5.12 -6.69 0.26
C ILE A 246 -6.29 -5.94 -0.37
N ALA A 247 -6.74 -4.85 0.25
CA ALA A 247 -7.85 -4.03 -0.22
C ALA A 247 -7.60 -3.39 -1.59
N CYS A 248 -6.35 -3.13 -2.00
CA CYS A 248 -6.02 -2.73 -3.37
C CYS A 248 -6.50 -3.73 -4.43
N GLY A 249 -6.65 -5.01 -4.08
CA GLY A 249 -7.24 -6.04 -4.93
C GLY A 249 -8.77 -6.07 -4.92
N LEU A 250 -9.40 -5.50 -3.90
CA LEU A 250 -10.84 -5.58 -3.66
C LEU A 250 -11.59 -4.30 -4.04
N THR A 251 -10.94 -3.16 -4.04
CA THR A 251 -11.56 -1.86 -4.39
C THR A 251 -10.57 -0.95 -5.11
N THR A 252 -11.09 -0.01 -5.88
CA THR A 252 -10.32 1.10 -6.46
C THR A 252 -10.51 2.40 -5.69
N SER A 253 -11.37 2.40 -4.67
CA SER A 253 -11.59 3.56 -3.81
C SER A 253 -10.36 3.83 -2.95
N ILE A 254 -9.68 4.92 -3.23
CA ILE A 254 -8.50 5.37 -2.49
C ILE A 254 -8.86 5.64 -1.02
N ASP A 255 -10.03 6.25 -0.77
CA ASP A 255 -10.53 6.54 0.57
C ASP A 255 -10.74 5.27 1.39
N VAL A 256 -11.36 4.23 0.83
CA VAL A 256 -11.57 2.94 1.51
C VAL A 256 -10.24 2.30 1.90
N ILE A 257 -9.30 2.22 0.96
CA ILE A 257 -7.99 1.61 1.22
C ILE A 257 -7.21 2.41 2.26
N TRP A 258 -7.28 3.75 2.17
CA TRP A 258 -6.64 4.64 3.13
C TRP A 258 -7.26 4.51 4.54
N LEU A 259 -8.58 4.42 4.66
CA LEU A 259 -9.27 4.21 5.92
C LEU A 259 -8.86 2.88 6.58
N ILE A 260 -8.77 1.79 5.80
CA ILE A 260 -8.26 0.50 6.27
C ILE A 260 -6.82 0.65 6.79
N ASN A 261 -5.98 1.42 6.11
CA ASN A 261 -4.61 1.68 6.56
C ASN A 261 -4.56 2.50 7.86
N MET A 262 -5.53 3.38 8.06
CA MET A 262 -5.55 4.36 9.15
C MET A 262 -6.35 3.94 10.40
N HIS A 263 -7.14 2.85 10.38
CA HIS A 263 -8.07 2.52 11.46
C HIS A 263 -7.38 2.34 12.82
N MET A 264 -6.13 1.86 12.84
CA MET A 264 -5.34 1.72 14.06
C MET A 264 -4.65 3.02 14.53
N ALA A 265 -4.66 4.07 13.71
CA ALA A 265 -3.88 5.29 14.00
C ALA A 265 -4.35 6.05 15.25
N PRO A 266 -5.67 6.12 15.59
CA PRO A 266 -6.12 6.67 16.88
C PRO A 266 -5.59 5.86 18.06
N TYR A 267 -5.70 4.52 18.02
CA TYR A 267 -5.23 3.60 19.05
C TYR A 267 -3.72 3.70 19.27
N LEU A 268 -2.94 3.75 18.19
CA LEU A 268 -1.48 3.89 18.23
C LEU A 268 -1.02 5.33 18.51
N ASN A 269 -1.96 6.27 18.61
CA ASN A 269 -1.69 7.69 18.88
C ASN A 269 -0.69 8.31 17.87
N GLU A 270 -0.81 7.94 16.60
CA GLU A 270 0.13 8.31 15.54
C GLU A 270 0.21 9.83 15.32
N LYS A 271 1.44 10.35 15.16
CA LYS A 271 1.67 11.77 14.91
C LYS A 271 0.94 12.25 13.65
N TYR A 272 0.94 11.45 12.59
CA TYR A 272 0.26 11.77 11.34
C TYR A 272 -1.26 11.94 11.53
N TYR A 273 -1.91 11.00 12.22
CA TYR A 273 -3.34 11.11 12.55
C TYR A 273 -3.69 12.42 13.28
N LYS A 274 -2.84 12.85 14.22
CA LYS A 274 -3.04 14.11 14.96
C LYS A 274 -2.98 15.36 14.08
N GLN A 275 -2.30 15.28 12.95
CA GLN A 275 -2.10 16.37 12.00
C GLN A 275 -3.10 16.36 10.83
N LEU A 276 -3.99 15.35 10.78
CA LEU A 276 -5.01 15.27 9.74
C LEU A 276 -5.96 16.47 9.78
N PRO A 277 -6.41 16.97 8.61
CA PRO A 277 -7.55 17.86 8.52
C PRO A 277 -8.77 17.26 9.22
N SER A 278 -9.60 18.10 9.85
CA SER A 278 -10.74 17.67 10.68
C SER A 278 -11.67 16.69 9.96
N PHE A 279 -11.97 16.92 8.68
CA PHE A 279 -12.87 16.07 7.90
C PHE A 279 -12.31 14.64 7.66
N LEU A 280 -11.00 14.50 7.47
CA LEU A 280 -10.33 13.19 7.36
C LEU A 280 -10.26 12.49 8.72
N LYS A 281 -9.94 13.27 9.75
CA LYS A 281 -9.91 12.77 11.11
C LYS A 281 -11.25 12.20 11.53
N THR A 282 -12.36 12.93 11.25
CA THR A 282 -13.72 12.46 11.53
C THR A 282 -14.02 11.12 10.85
N LYS A 283 -13.60 10.90 9.60
CA LYS A 283 -13.79 9.61 8.92
C LYS A 283 -13.07 8.46 9.65
N VAL A 284 -11.83 8.70 10.09
CA VAL A 284 -11.05 7.71 10.84
C VAL A 284 -11.68 7.46 12.21
N ASP A 285 -12.15 8.52 12.89
CA ASP A 285 -12.78 8.42 14.21
C ASP A 285 -14.09 7.61 14.16
N ILE A 286 -14.92 7.80 13.13
CA ILE A 286 -16.16 7.02 12.93
C ILE A 286 -15.84 5.52 12.78
N LEU A 287 -14.84 5.19 11.96
CA LEU A 287 -14.43 3.80 11.79
C LEU A 287 -13.86 3.20 13.08
N HIS A 288 -13.01 3.96 13.76
CA HIS A 288 -12.41 3.54 15.03
C HIS A 288 -13.45 3.35 16.14
N ASP A 289 -14.42 4.25 16.24
CA ASP A 289 -15.51 4.12 17.22
C ASP A 289 -16.34 2.86 16.97
N ALA A 290 -16.69 2.58 15.70
CA ALA A 290 -17.41 1.37 15.35
C ALA A 290 -16.59 0.08 15.64
N ASP A 291 -15.28 0.08 15.37
CA ASP A 291 -14.36 -1.01 15.70
C ASP A 291 -14.31 -1.27 17.22
N MET A 292 -14.23 -0.22 18.02
CA MET A 292 -14.20 -0.32 19.49
C MET A 292 -15.50 -0.84 20.10
N HIS A 293 -16.63 -0.73 19.43
CA HIS A 293 -17.95 -1.19 19.91
C HIS A 293 -18.42 -2.52 19.28
N ALA A 294 -17.68 -3.09 18.33
CA ALA A 294 -17.98 -4.37 17.68
C ALA A 294 -17.50 -5.55 18.53
N HIS A 295 -18.36 -6.06 19.44
CA HIS A 295 -18.06 -7.16 20.40
C HIS A 295 -18.93 -8.39 20.17
#